data_408e47429ec2797173c10519c1d957e8
#
_entry.id   408e47429ec2797173c10519c1d957e8
#
_cell.length_a   1.000
_cell.length_b   1.000
_cell.length_c   1.000
_cell.angle_alpha   90.00
_cell.angle_beta   90.00
_cell.angle_gamma   90.00
#
_symmetry.space_group_name_H-M   'P 1'
#
loop_
_entity.id
_entity.type
_entity.pdbx_description
1 polymer ?
#
loop_
_entity_poly.entity_id
_entity_poly.type
_entity_poly.pdbx_seq_one_letter_code
_entity_poly.pdbx_strand_id
1 'polypeptide(L)'
;MTAVETMITLDTARRIIAAAEKKARDIGQPMNIAVVDAGGNLVAHVRMDGAWIGSIDISINKAYTARAFDIETKELGKHSQSGDQFFGIHATNGGRVVIFAGGVPLKKNGTVFGAIGVSGGFAKQDQEVAEAGAKAF
;
A
#
# COMPACT_ATOMS: atom_id res chain seq x y z
N MET A 1 -4.46 7.50 -23.52
CA MET A 1 -4.14 8.03 -22.17
C MET A 1 -2.78 8.72 -22.21
N THR A 2 -2.69 9.94 -21.73
CA THR A 2 -1.43 10.69 -21.68
C THR A 2 -0.57 10.25 -20.49
N ALA A 3 0.71 10.56 -20.51
CA ALA A 3 1.62 10.29 -19.39
C ALA A 3 1.15 10.98 -18.10
N VAL A 4 0.57 12.18 -18.20
CA VAL A 4 0.04 12.93 -17.05
C VAL A 4 -1.12 12.18 -16.39
N GLU A 5 -2.01 11.58 -17.20
CA GLU A 5 -3.16 10.82 -16.70
C GLU A 5 -2.75 9.55 -15.95
N THR A 6 -1.58 8.99 -16.28
CA THR A 6 -1.07 7.78 -15.63
C THR A 6 -0.14 8.06 -14.46
N MET A 7 0.31 9.31 -14.28
CA MET A 7 1.16 9.67 -13.15
C MET A 7 0.36 9.67 -11.84
N ILE A 8 1.05 9.32 -10.75
CA ILE A 8 0.50 9.47 -9.41
C ILE A 8 0.78 10.89 -8.94
N THR A 9 -0.09 11.82 -9.34
CA THR A 9 -0.04 13.20 -8.85
C THR A 9 -0.57 13.26 -7.43
N LEU A 10 -0.37 14.40 -6.76
CA LEU A 10 -0.95 14.62 -5.43
C LEU A 10 -2.48 14.52 -5.48
N ASP A 11 -3.12 15.08 -6.50
CA ASP A 11 -4.57 14.99 -6.65
C ASP A 11 -5.04 13.54 -6.82
N THR A 12 -4.33 12.75 -7.63
CA THR A 12 -4.62 11.32 -7.79
C THR A 12 -4.44 10.58 -6.47
N ALA A 13 -3.36 10.84 -5.75
CA ALA A 13 -3.10 10.22 -4.46
C ALA A 13 -4.20 10.57 -3.44
N ARG A 14 -4.64 11.83 -3.40
CA ARG A 14 -5.73 12.27 -2.52
C ARG A 14 -7.03 11.55 -2.83
N ARG A 15 -7.35 11.36 -4.10
CA ARG A 15 -8.56 10.63 -4.52
C ARG A 15 -8.51 9.17 -4.08
N ILE A 16 -7.36 8.53 -4.26
CA ILE A 16 -7.13 7.15 -3.83
C ILE A 16 -7.26 7.02 -2.31
N ILE A 17 -6.63 7.93 -1.57
CA ILE A 17 -6.68 7.96 -0.11
C ILE A 17 -8.12 8.19 0.36
N ALA A 18 -8.86 9.09 -0.27
CA ALA A 18 -10.25 9.36 0.11
C ALA A 18 -11.13 8.11 -0.02
N ALA A 19 -10.95 7.33 -1.08
CA ALA A 19 -11.68 6.08 -1.27
C ALA A 19 -11.30 5.04 -0.21
N ALA A 20 -10.02 4.93 0.13
CA ALA A 20 -9.54 4.04 1.18
C ALA A 20 -10.08 4.47 2.55
N GLU A 21 -10.03 5.77 2.87
CA GLU A 21 -10.58 6.29 4.12
C GLU A 21 -12.08 5.98 4.27
N LYS A 22 -12.85 6.15 3.18
CA LYS A 22 -14.27 5.83 3.20
C LYS A 22 -14.48 4.38 3.58
N LYS A 23 -13.73 3.48 2.97
CA LYS A 23 -13.81 2.04 3.30
C LYS A 23 -13.43 1.77 4.75
N ALA A 24 -12.37 2.42 5.24
CA ALA A 24 -11.94 2.27 6.63
C ALA A 24 -13.05 2.71 7.60
N ARG A 25 -13.74 3.82 7.31
CA ARG A 25 -14.88 4.26 8.11
C ARG A 25 -16.04 3.27 8.04
N ASP A 26 -16.34 2.76 6.85
CA ASP A 26 -17.43 1.79 6.64
C ASP A 26 -17.22 0.51 7.48
N ILE A 27 -15.97 0.06 7.59
CA ILE A 27 -15.65 -1.14 8.40
C ILE A 27 -15.31 -0.82 9.87
N GLY A 28 -15.29 0.46 10.24
CA GLY A 28 -15.06 0.90 11.62
C GLY A 28 -13.64 0.71 12.12
N GLN A 29 -12.63 0.74 11.23
CA GLN A 29 -11.24 0.54 11.60
C GLN A 29 -10.37 1.72 11.18
N PRO A 30 -9.83 2.51 12.15
CA PRO A 30 -8.91 3.61 11.80
C PRO A 30 -7.63 3.06 11.20
N MET A 31 -7.15 3.70 10.13
CA MET A 31 -6.02 3.23 9.34
C MET A 31 -4.99 4.34 9.09
N ASN A 32 -3.76 3.91 8.82
CA ASN A 32 -2.76 4.70 8.14
C ASN A 32 -2.79 4.31 6.67
N ILE A 33 -2.79 5.30 5.77
CA ILE A 33 -2.91 5.08 4.34
C ILE A 33 -1.84 5.90 3.63
N ALA A 34 -1.00 5.24 2.83
CA ALA A 34 0.09 5.86 2.10
C ALA A 34 -0.03 5.56 0.60
N VAL A 35 0.32 6.53 -0.23
CA VAL A 35 0.42 6.34 -1.69
C VAL A 35 1.82 6.76 -2.13
N VAL A 36 2.47 5.88 -2.88
CA VAL A 36 3.78 6.15 -3.51
C VAL A 36 3.64 6.21 -5.02
N ASP A 37 4.56 6.93 -5.66
CA ASP A 37 4.62 7.06 -7.12
C ASP A 37 5.43 5.91 -7.77
N ALA A 38 5.68 6.01 -9.07
CA ALA A 38 6.41 5.00 -9.83
C ALA A 38 7.84 4.79 -9.34
N GLY A 39 8.45 5.78 -8.72
CA GLY A 39 9.78 5.67 -8.12
C GLY A 39 9.77 5.10 -6.71
N GLY A 40 8.60 4.74 -6.18
CA GLY A 40 8.47 4.28 -4.80
C GLY A 40 8.52 5.41 -3.78
N ASN A 41 8.45 6.65 -4.24
CA ASN A 41 8.53 7.83 -3.37
C ASN A 41 7.16 8.18 -2.80
N LEU A 42 7.12 8.54 -1.53
CA LEU A 42 5.87 8.93 -0.87
C LEU A 42 5.30 10.20 -1.53
N VAL A 43 4.04 10.13 -1.96
CA VAL A 43 3.31 11.29 -2.48
C VAL A 43 2.41 11.87 -1.42
N ALA A 44 1.66 11.02 -0.70
CA ALA A 44 0.75 11.45 0.36
C ALA A 44 0.53 10.33 1.37
N HIS A 45 0.25 10.74 2.61
CA HIS A 45 -0.03 9.82 3.72
C HIS A 45 -1.05 10.48 4.63
N VAL A 46 -1.98 9.70 5.15
CA VAL A 46 -2.87 10.14 6.22
C VAL A 46 -2.85 9.13 7.36
N ARG A 47 -2.93 9.64 8.59
CA ARG A 47 -3.22 8.83 9.76
C ARG A 47 -4.59 9.23 10.27
N MET A 48 -5.56 8.32 10.19
CA MET A 48 -6.89 8.56 10.75
C MET A 48 -6.79 8.66 12.26
N ASP A 49 -7.70 9.43 12.86
CA ASP A 49 -7.75 9.57 14.31
C ASP A 49 -7.90 8.20 14.96
N GLY A 50 -7.08 7.92 15.96
CA GLY A 50 -7.07 6.64 16.66
C GLY A 50 -6.24 5.54 16.01
N ALA A 51 -5.69 5.75 14.81
CA ALA A 51 -4.82 4.77 14.18
C ALA A 51 -3.46 4.69 14.89
N TRP A 52 -2.87 3.50 14.88
CA TRP A 52 -1.62 3.23 15.59
C TRP A 52 -0.43 4.00 15.02
N ILE A 53 0.41 4.52 15.92
CA ILE A 53 1.64 5.24 15.54
C ILE A 53 2.59 4.34 14.74
N GLY A 54 2.77 3.10 15.17
CA GLY A 54 3.65 2.14 14.46
C GLY A 54 3.21 1.87 13.04
N SER A 55 1.92 1.99 12.76
CA SER A 55 1.37 1.76 11.42
C SER A 55 1.65 2.90 10.44
N ILE A 56 2.14 4.04 10.89
CA ILE A 56 2.61 5.11 9.99
C ILE A 56 3.72 4.54 9.10
N ASP A 57 4.77 4.03 9.71
CA ASP A 57 5.92 3.46 9.01
C ASP A 57 5.49 2.24 8.17
N ILE A 58 4.69 1.36 8.75
CA ILE A 58 4.26 0.13 8.08
C ILE A 58 3.47 0.44 6.81
N SER A 59 2.54 1.38 6.84
CA SER A 59 1.73 1.74 5.66
C SER A 59 2.61 2.28 4.52
N ILE A 60 3.58 3.12 4.85
CA ILE A 60 4.51 3.68 3.87
C ILE A 60 5.37 2.55 3.27
N ASN A 61 5.86 1.64 4.10
CA ASN A 61 6.70 0.54 3.63
C ASN A 61 5.91 -0.52 2.86
N LYS A 62 4.62 -0.73 3.18
CA LYS A 62 3.74 -1.59 2.35
C LYS A 62 3.59 -1.02 0.94
N ALA A 63 3.36 0.29 0.84
CA ALA A 63 3.28 0.94 -0.47
C ALA A 63 4.60 0.82 -1.23
N TYR A 64 5.71 1.12 -0.56
CA TYR A 64 7.05 0.95 -1.14
C TYR A 64 7.25 -0.48 -1.66
N THR A 65 6.97 -1.48 -0.83
CA THR A 65 7.17 -2.89 -1.17
C THR A 65 6.36 -3.29 -2.40
N ALA A 66 5.07 -2.91 -2.42
CA ALA A 66 4.19 -3.26 -3.54
C ALA A 66 4.70 -2.66 -4.86
N ARG A 67 5.26 -1.44 -4.84
CA ARG A 67 5.85 -0.83 -6.04
C ARG A 67 7.23 -1.37 -6.35
N ALA A 68 8.05 -1.63 -5.33
CA ALA A 68 9.42 -2.09 -5.54
C ALA A 68 9.47 -3.46 -6.23
N PHE A 69 8.50 -4.32 -5.96
CA PHE A 69 8.45 -5.68 -6.51
C PHE A 69 7.25 -5.92 -7.42
N ASP A 70 6.40 -4.90 -7.62
CA ASP A 70 5.20 -4.96 -8.46
C ASP A 70 4.29 -6.13 -8.10
N ILE A 71 4.06 -6.32 -6.80
CA ILE A 71 3.30 -7.43 -6.22
C ILE A 71 2.52 -6.94 -5.00
N GLU A 72 1.38 -7.54 -4.73
CA GLU A 72 0.70 -7.30 -3.45
C GLU A 72 1.53 -7.86 -2.31
N THR A 73 1.59 -7.13 -1.19
CA THR A 73 2.42 -7.57 -0.06
C THR A 73 1.94 -8.89 0.55
N LYS A 74 0.65 -9.20 0.47
CA LYS A 74 0.13 -10.50 0.90
C LYS A 74 0.67 -11.64 0.04
N GLU A 75 0.83 -11.42 -1.26
CA GLU A 75 1.38 -12.44 -2.17
C GLU A 75 2.88 -12.63 -1.94
N LEU A 76 3.61 -11.55 -1.77
CA LEU A 76 5.03 -11.64 -1.40
C LEU A 76 5.19 -12.43 -0.09
N GLY A 77 4.29 -12.18 0.87
CA GLY A 77 4.30 -12.88 2.15
C GLY A 77 4.17 -14.39 2.01
N LYS A 78 3.40 -14.87 1.05
CA LYS A 78 3.24 -16.32 0.80
C LYS A 78 4.55 -16.99 0.39
N HIS A 79 5.49 -16.25 -0.19
CA HIS A 79 6.78 -16.75 -0.65
C HIS A 79 7.92 -16.45 0.30
N SER A 80 7.63 -15.85 1.46
CA SER A 80 8.64 -15.27 2.35
C SER A 80 8.59 -15.83 3.77
N GLN A 81 7.78 -16.85 4.01
CA GLN A 81 7.70 -17.48 5.31
C GLN A 81 8.90 -18.39 5.56
N SER A 82 9.06 -18.84 6.80
CA SER A 82 10.14 -19.78 7.15
C SER A 82 10.06 -21.02 6.26
N GLY A 83 11.16 -21.34 5.58
CA GLY A 83 11.22 -22.45 4.63
C GLY A 83 10.91 -22.07 3.19
N ASP A 84 10.42 -20.86 2.94
CA ASP A 84 10.13 -20.40 1.58
C ASP A 84 11.36 -19.79 0.91
N GLN A 85 11.31 -19.70 -0.43
CA GLN A 85 12.45 -19.24 -1.24
C GLN A 85 12.89 -17.81 -0.95
N PHE A 86 11.97 -16.94 -0.50
CA PHE A 86 12.29 -15.54 -0.20
C PHE A 86 12.34 -15.25 1.30
N PHE A 87 12.48 -16.27 2.11
CA PHE A 87 12.67 -16.03 3.56
C PHE A 87 13.88 -15.12 3.79
N GLY A 88 13.68 -14.05 4.55
CA GLY A 88 14.70 -13.05 4.78
C GLY A 88 14.61 -11.80 3.92
N ILE A 89 13.72 -11.78 2.91
CA ILE A 89 13.54 -10.59 2.07
C ILE A 89 13.18 -9.35 2.91
N HIS A 90 12.48 -9.54 4.02
CA HIS A 90 12.09 -8.45 4.93
C HIS A 90 13.28 -7.77 5.61
N ALA A 91 14.46 -8.39 5.59
CA ALA A 91 15.69 -7.80 6.11
C ALA A 91 16.47 -7.01 5.05
N THR A 92 16.06 -7.09 3.79
CA THR A 92 16.67 -6.36 2.68
C THR A 92 16.10 -4.95 2.55
N ASN A 93 16.65 -4.14 1.63
CA ASN A 93 16.15 -2.80 1.34
C ASN A 93 16.06 -1.92 2.60
N GLY A 94 17.05 -2.04 3.49
CA GLY A 94 17.05 -1.28 4.74
C GLY A 94 15.94 -1.66 5.72
N GLY A 95 15.41 -2.86 5.62
CA GLY A 95 14.30 -3.33 6.46
C GLY A 95 12.93 -2.81 6.03
N ARG A 96 12.83 -2.25 4.82
CA ARG A 96 11.59 -1.62 4.34
C ARG A 96 10.59 -2.58 3.70
N VAL A 97 10.99 -3.83 3.49
CA VAL A 97 10.11 -4.81 2.82
C VAL A 97 9.12 -5.40 3.82
N VAL A 98 7.83 -5.21 3.56
CA VAL A 98 6.74 -5.75 4.39
C VAL A 98 6.14 -6.96 3.70
N ILE A 99 5.97 -8.06 4.45
CA ILE A 99 5.56 -9.35 3.90
C ILE A 99 4.19 -9.82 4.40
N PHE A 100 3.29 -8.88 4.67
CA PHE A 100 1.90 -9.19 5.02
C PHE A 100 0.96 -8.19 4.36
N ALA A 101 -0.35 -8.52 4.32
CA ALA A 101 -1.38 -7.84 3.54
C ALA A 101 -1.47 -6.34 3.78
N GLY A 102 -1.91 -5.60 2.77
CA GLY A 102 -2.22 -4.19 2.84
C GLY A 102 -1.47 -3.32 1.84
N GLY A 103 -0.51 -3.87 1.11
CA GLY A 103 0.14 -3.16 0.00
C GLY A 103 -0.40 -3.66 -1.33
N VAL A 104 -0.83 -2.75 -2.20
CA VAL A 104 -1.45 -3.09 -3.49
C VAL A 104 -0.89 -2.19 -4.58
N PRO A 105 -0.33 -2.75 -5.67
CA PRO A 105 0.11 -1.94 -6.80
C PRO A 105 -1.05 -1.19 -7.46
N LEU A 106 -0.78 0.01 -7.94
CA LEU A 106 -1.71 0.80 -8.72
C LEU A 106 -1.41 0.58 -10.20
N LYS A 107 -2.33 -0.10 -10.89
CA LYS A 107 -2.11 -0.55 -12.28
C LYS A 107 -3.12 0.04 -13.24
N LYS A 108 -2.65 0.28 -14.47
CA LYS A 108 -3.51 0.51 -15.65
C LYS A 108 -2.92 -0.26 -16.81
N ASN A 109 -3.75 -1.09 -17.46
CA ASN A 109 -3.35 -1.90 -18.61
C ASN A 109 -2.10 -2.75 -18.32
N GLY A 110 -2.03 -3.32 -17.12
CA GLY A 110 -0.92 -4.18 -16.70
C GLY A 110 0.35 -3.46 -16.27
N THR A 111 0.41 -2.14 -16.42
CA THR A 111 1.57 -1.34 -16.01
C THR A 111 1.36 -0.78 -14.60
N VAL A 112 2.36 -0.88 -13.75
CA VAL A 112 2.34 -0.37 -12.38
C VAL A 112 2.85 1.08 -12.37
N PHE A 113 2.03 2.00 -11.85
CA PHE A 113 2.35 3.43 -11.79
C PHE A 113 2.64 3.93 -10.37
N GLY A 114 2.48 3.07 -9.38
CA GLY A 114 2.69 3.39 -7.98
C GLY A 114 2.05 2.32 -7.13
N ALA A 115 1.80 2.62 -5.86
CA ALA A 115 1.16 1.67 -4.95
C ALA A 115 0.49 2.38 -3.79
N ILE A 116 -0.49 1.70 -3.19
CA ILE A 116 -1.10 2.08 -1.93
C ILE A 116 -0.64 1.12 -0.83
N GLY A 117 -0.44 1.64 0.37
CA GLY A 117 -0.16 0.84 1.55
C GLY A 117 -1.09 1.23 2.69
N VAL A 118 -1.69 0.24 3.33
CA VAL A 118 -2.64 0.42 4.43
C VAL A 118 -2.24 -0.43 5.61
N SER A 119 -2.23 0.17 6.79
CA SER A 119 -1.91 -0.52 8.04
C SER A 119 -2.70 0.06 9.20
N GLY A 120 -3.21 -0.80 10.07
CA GLY A 120 -3.91 -0.36 11.27
C GLY A 120 -4.89 -1.38 11.84
N GLY A 121 -5.15 -2.48 11.14
CA GLY A 121 -6.07 -3.51 11.56
C GLY A 121 -5.51 -4.90 11.36
N PHE A 122 -6.39 -5.88 11.24
CA PHE A 122 -6.02 -7.23 10.83
C PHE A 122 -5.73 -7.25 9.33
N ALA A 123 -5.03 -8.30 8.89
CA ALA A 123 -4.63 -8.45 7.48
C ALA A 123 -5.79 -8.26 6.51
N LYS A 124 -6.93 -8.86 6.79
CA LYS A 124 -8.13 -8.76 5.95
C LYS A 124 -8.64 -7.32 5.85
N GLN A 125 -8.64 -6.60 6.97
CA GLN A 125 -9.09 -5.20 7.02
C GLN A 125 -8.14 -4.29 6.22
N ASP A 126 -6.84 -4.44 6.44
CA ASP A 126 -5.82 -3.67 5.71
C ASP A 126 -5.95 -3.89 4.21
N GLN A 127 -6.15 -5.15 3.80
CA GLN A 127 -6.30 -5.52 2.39
C GLN A 127 -7.57 -4.92 1.76
N GLU A 128 -8.70 -5.02 2.44
CA GLU A 128 -9.97 -4.46 1.94
C GLU A 128 -9.89 -2.95 1.72
N VAL A 129 -9.26 -2.25 2.65
CA VAL A 129 -9.09 -0.79 2.56
C VAL A 129 -8.13 -0.43 1.42
N ALA A 130 -7.03 -1.16 1.29
CA ALA A 130 -6.07 -0.95 0.19
C ALA A 130 -6.72 -1.20 -1.17
N GLU A 131 -7.49 -2.27 -1.31
CA GLU A 131 -8.20 -2.60 -2.56
C GLU A 131 -9.23 -1.51 -2.92
N ALA A 132 -9.95 -0.99 -1.94
CA ALA A 132 -10.89 0.11 -2.17
C ALA A 132 -10.19 1.36 -2.71
N GLY A 133 -9.02 1.69 -2.16
CA GLY A 133 -8.21 2.79 -2.67
C GLY A 133 -7.70 2.54 -4.09
N ALA A 134 -7.18 1.34 -4.34
CA ALA A 134 -6.64 0.97 -5.64
C ALA A 134 -7.69 1.05 -6.76
N LYS A 135 -8.94 0.72 -6.46
CA LYS A 135 -10.06 0.82 -7.42
C LYS A 135 -10.34 2.26 -7.86
N ALA A 136 -9.94 3.25 -7.08
CA ALA A 136 -10.13 4.67 -7.42
C ALA A 136 -9.04 5.20 -8.38
N PHE A 137 -8.02 4.43 -8.66
CA PHE A 137 -7.01 4.76 -9.65
C PHE A 137 -7.53 4.38 -11.04
#